data_c06458874fa72b048d6e53cf362198f3
#
_entry.id   c06458874fa72b048d6e53cf362198f3
#
_cell.length_a   1.000
_cell.length_b   1.000
_cell.length_c   1.000
_cell.angle_alpha   90.00
_cell.angle_beta   90.00
_cell.angle_gamma   90.00
#
_symmetry.space_group_name_H-M   'P 1'
#
loop_
_entity.id
_entity.type
_entity.pdbx_description
1 polymer ?
#
loop_
_entity_poly.entity_id
_entity_poly.type
_entity_poly.pdbx_seq_one_letter_code
_entity_poly.pdbx_strand_id
1 'polypeptide(L)'
;MKKLSTCILALSGATFLYLNSCGTVPITGRRQLSLVSDGEILSASATQYRDFISKSQLSRNSTYNAKVTLVGRRLATATNTYLKQNGYEEMLSTLNWEFNVVESKQINAFCMPGGKIVVYTGLLNLVGNDSHSDDELAAVMGHELSHALAKHANERISSQMLLQAGGKLLGAAVGTRTEMIGGLLNQAYGLGAQVGVLLPFGRKQEYEADKMGLVLMAIAGYDPRSAVNFWKKMAQSKGGGQQSELLSTHPSDDNRIKAIEAYLPTALQYYHGGNKTAISGSTQTTSQSGKATRNRSINANDIAGYLNSK
;
A
#
# COMPACT_ATOMS: atom_id res chain seq x y z
N MET A 1 -26.39 21.67 38.83
CA MET A 1 -25.59 20.43 38.98
C MET A 1 -25.86 19.40 37.87
N LYS A 2 -27.10 19.15 37.42
CA LYS A 2 -27.40 18.16 36.34
C LYS A 2 -26.73 18.46 34.97
N LYS A 3 -26.66 19.74 34.57
CA LYS A 3 -26.05 20.13 33.27
C LYS A 3 -24.55 19.93 33.22
N LEU A 4 -23.83 20.09 34.34
CA LEU A 4 -22.36 19.86 34.39
C LEU A 4 -22.01 18.38 34.30
N SER A 5 -22.83 17.49 34.93
CA SER A 5 -22.68 16.04 34.88
C SER A 5 -22.85 15.49 33.43
N THR A 6 -23.82 16.06 32.66
CA THR A 6 -24.09 15.65 31.29
C THR A 6 -22.93 16.05 30.34
N CYS A 7 -22.31 17.22 30.54
CA CYS A 7 -21.14 17.64 29.78
C CYS A 7 -19.92 16.78 30.06
N ILE A 8 -19.69 16.38 31.33
CA ILE A 8 -18.56 15.53 31.71
C ILE A 8 -18.71 14.11 31.11
N LEU A 9 -19.94 13.55 31.13
CA LEU A 9 -20.21 12.25 30.48
C LEU A 9 -20.02 12.32 28.94
N ALA A 10 -20.46 13.40 28.32
CA ALA A 10 -20.27 13.58 26.87
C ALA A 10 -18.77 13.74 26.48
N LEU A 11 -18.00 14.46 27.31
CA LEU A 11 -16.56 14.60 27.11
C LEU A 11 -15.80 13.29 27.32
N SER A 12 -16.15 12.51 28.35
CA SER A 12 -15.53 11.21 28.64
C SER A 12 -15.88 10.17 27.57
N GLY A 13 -17.13 10.16 27.08
CA GLY A 13 -17.54 9.30 25.96
C GLY A 13 -16.84 9.63 24.65
N ALA A 14 -16.67 10.91 24.35
CA ALA A 14 -15.92 11.36 23.18
C ALA A 14 -14.44 10.98 23.27
N THR A 15 -13.80 11.12 24.43
CA THR A 15 -12.39 10.75 24.65
C THR A 15 -12.19 9.23 24.55
N PHE A 16 -13.14 8.43 25.02
CA PHE A 16 -13.08 6.97 24.94
C PHE A 16 -13.25 6.46 23.50
N LEU A 17 -14.11 7.08 22.69
CA LEU A 17 -14.25 6.80 21.25
C LEU A 17 -12.96 7.14 20.47
N TYR A 18 -12.28 8.24 20.81
CA TYR A 18 -11.02 8.63 20.17
C TYR A 18 -9.88 7.63 20.41
N LEU A 19 -9.80 7.02 21.58
CA LEU A 19 -8.73 6.09 21.94
C LEU A 19 -8.83 4.74 21.21
N ASN A 20 -10.05 4.31 20.85
CA ASN A 20 -10.30 3.05 20.15
C ASN A 20 -10.32 3.19 18.60
N SER A 21 -10.35 4.43 18.08
CA SER A 21 -10.44 4.69 16.62
C SER A 21 -9.10 4.96 15.96
N CYS A 22 -7.96 4.72 16.64
CA CYS A 22 -6.63 4.96 16.11
C CYS A 22 -5.91 3.64 15.86
N GLY A 23 -5.66 3.32 14.58
CA GLY A 23 -4.76 2.24 14.18
C GLY A 23 -3.29 2.69 14.14
N THR A 24 -2.36 1.74 14.25
CA THR A 24 -0.92 1.98 14.06
C THR A 24 -0.47 1.37 12.75
N VAL A 25 0.23 2.17 11.93
CA VAL A 25 0.78 1.75 10.64
C VAL A 25 2.04 0.90 10.88
N PRO A 26 2.15 -0.31 10.32
CA PRO A 26 3.37 -1.11 10.36
C PRO A 26 4.56 -0.33 9.76
N ILE A 27 5.78 -0.69 10.12
CA ILE A 27 7.03 -0.07 9.65
C ILE A 27 7.23 1.35 10.17
N THR A 28 6.22 2.23 10.04
CA THR A 28 6.37 3.66 10.42
C THR A 28 5.95 3.95 11.84
N GLY A 29 5.11 3.12 12.45
CA GLY A 29 4.55 3.33 13.78
C GLY A 29 3.58 4.51 13.88
N ARG A 30 3.23 5.15 12.75
CA ARG A 30 2.32 6.31 12.70
C ARG A 30 0.91 5.92 13.16
N ARG A 31 0.30 6.79 13.95
CA ARG A 31 -1.11 6.66 14.32
C ARG A 31 -2.01 7.30 13.26
N GLN A 32 -3.13 6.66 12.96
CA GLN A 32 -4.07 7.13 11.95
C GLN A 32 -5.53 6.98 12.42
N LEU A 33 -6.40 7.80 11.84
CA LEU A 33 -7.83 7.73 12.08
C LEU A 33 -8.44 6.54 11.31
N SER A 34 -9.18 5.68 12.01
CA SER A 34 -9.90 4.56 11.43
C SER A 34 -11.34 4.50 12.00
N LEU A 35 -12.29 5.12 11.30
CA LEU A 35 -13.71 5.12 11.65
C LEU A 35 -14.49 3.99 10.96
N VAL A 36 -13.85 3.32 10.01
CA VAL A 36 -14.40 2.16 9.30
C VAL A 36 -13.65 0.93 9.75
N SER A 37 -14.37 -0.12 10.12
CA SER A 37 -13.77 -1.38 10.54
C SER A 37 -13.06 -2.09 9.36
N ASP A 38 -12.07 -2.91 9.67
CA ASP A 38 -11.38 -3.72 8.66
C ASP A 38 -12.37 -4.64 7.92
N GLY A 39 -13.34 -5.21 8.61
CA GLY A 39 -14.38 -6.06 8.01
C GLY A 39 -15.22 -5.33 6.97
N GLU A 40 -15.64 -4.09 7.24
CA GLU A 40 -16.39 -3.26 6.29
C GLU A 40 -15.57 -2.95 5.05
N ILE A 41 -14.32 -2.53 5.24
CA ILE A 41 -13.39 -2.20 4.13
C ILE A 41 -13.07 -3.43 3.29
N LEU A 42 -12.75 -4.56 3.91
CA LEU A 42 -12.41 -5.80 3.19
C LEU A 42 -13.61 -6.32 2.38
N SER A 43 -14.81 -6.27 2.96
CA SER A 43 -16.04 -6.67 2.27
C SER A 43 -16.34 -5.78 1.07
N ALA A 44 -16.25 -4.45 1.25
CA ALA A 44 -16.45 -3.49 0.17
C ALA A 44 -15.36 -3.64 -0.90
N SER A 45 -14.09 -3.78 -0.51
CA SER A 45 -12.96 -4.01 -1.41
C SER A 45 -13.13 -5.28 -2.24
N ALA A 46 -13.51 -6.39 -1.62
CA ALA A 46 -13.72 -7.66 -2.33
C ALA A 46 -14.85 -7.55 -3.36
N THR A 47 -15.90 -6.78 -3.07
CA THR A 47 -17.01 -6.54 -4.00
C THR A 47 -16.56 -5.68 -5.18
N GLN A 48 -15.91 -4.55 -4.91
CA GLN A 48 -15.42 -3.65 -5.95
C GLN A 48 -14.36 -4.32 -6.84
N TYR A 49 -13.47 -5.10 -6.23
CA TYR A 49 -12.44 -5.83 -6.98
C TYR A 49 -13.06 -6.87 -7.93
N ARG A 50 -14.03 -7.67 -7.47
CA ARG A 50 -14.72 -8.64 -8.34
C ARG A 50 -15.44 -7.96 -9.50
N ASP A 51 -16.12 -6.84 -9.22
CA ASP A 51 -16.79 -6.06 -10.24
C ASP A 51 -15.79 -5.51 -11.26
N PHE A 52 -14.69 -4.95 -10.80
CA PHE A 52 -13.60 -4.46 -11.66
C PHE A 52 -13.02 -5.57 -12.55
N ILE A 53 -12.63 -6.71 -11.96
CA ILE A 53 -12.05 -7.83 -12.72
C ILE A 53 -13.03 -8.40 -13.74
N SER A 54 -14.31 -8.49 -13.40
CA SER A 54 -15.35 -9.00 -14.33
C SER A 54 -15.55 -8.12 -15.57
N LYS A 55 -15.25 -6.82 -15.47
CA LYS A 55 -15.36 -5.84 -16.55
C LYS A 55 -14.04 -5.58 -17.27
N SER A 56 -12.92 -6.09 -16.74
CA SER A 56 -11.58 -5.85 -17.26
C SER A 56 -11.16 -6.92 -18.26
N GLN A 57 -10.41 -6.52 -19.27
CA GLN A 57 -9.73 -7.45 -20.15
C GLN A 57 -8.42 -7.92 -19.47
N LEU A 58 -8.42 -9.14 -18.93
CA LEU A 58 -7.20 -9.71 -18.35
C LEU A 58 -6.21 -10.08 -19.44
N SER A 59 -4.92 -9.82 -19.17
CA SER A 59 -3.85 -10.12 -20.12
C SER A 59 -3.66 -11.63 -20.30
N ARG A 60 -3.51 -12.03 -21.56
CA ARG A 60 -3.13 -13.40 -21.95
C ARG A 60 -1.62 -13.54 -22.17
N ASN A 61 -0.85 -12.48 -21.98
CA ASN A 61 0.60 -12.51 -22.09
C ASN A 61 1.20 -13.27 -20.92
N SER A 62 1.68 -14.50 -21.17
CA SER A 62 2.24 -15.36 -20.13
C SER A 62 3.48 -14.77 -19.47
N THR A 63 4.31 -14.04 -20.21
CA THR A 63 5.52 -13.38 -19.69
C THR A 63 5.14 -12.28 -18.68
N TYR A 64 4.16 -11.44 -19.00
CA TYR A 64 3.68 -10.40 -18.10
C TYR A 64 3.05 -11.00 -16.84
N ASN A 65 2.19 -12.00 -17.01
CA ASN A 65 1.55 -12.68 -15.88
C ASN A 65 2.57 -13.37 -14.97
N ALA A 66 3.58 -14.04 -15.54
CA ALA A 66 4.65 -14.67 -14.78
C ALA A 66 5.48 -13.65 -14.00
N LYS A 67 5.87 -12.53 -14.64
CA LYS A 67 6.64 -11.44 -14.04
C LYS A 67 5.91 -10.82 -12.85
N VAL A 68 4.66 -10.39 -13.04
CA VAL A 68 3.84 -9.78 -11.99
C VAL A 68 3.58 -10.76 -10.83
N THR A 69 3.30 -12.03 -11.16
CA THR A 69 3.10 -13.07 -10.15
C THR A 69 4.37 -13.33 -9.34
N LEU A 70 5.53 -13.40 -9.98
CA LEU A 70 6.81 -13.63 -9.30
C LEU A 70 7.14 -12.49 -8.35
N VAL A 71 7.11 -11.24 -8.85
CA VAL A 71 7.39 -10.05 -8.05
C VAL A 71 6.40 -9.94 -6.91
N GLY A 72 5.10 -10.10 -7.20
CA GLY A 72 4.04 -10.03 -6.22
C GLY A 72 4.16 -11.06 -5.10
N ARG A 73 4.45 -12.31 -5.43
CA ARG A 73 4.64 -13.38 -4.42
C ARG A 73 5.84 -13.10 -3.51
N ARG A 74 6.93 -12.56 -4.03
CA ARG A 74 8.10 -12.21 -3.21
C ARG A 74 7.77 -11.06 -2.26
N LEU A 75 7.12 -10.01 -2.74
CA LEU A 75 6.65 -8.91 -1.90
C LEU A 75 5.65 -9.40 -0.84
N ALA A 76 4.71 -10.27 -1.20
CA ALA A 76 3.77 -10.87 -0.26
C ALA A 76 4.48 -11.68 0.83
N THR A 77 5.47 -12.49 0.46
CA THR A 77 6.27 -13.27 1.42
C THR A 77 7.08 -12.36 2.34
N ALA A 78 7.72 -11.31 1.80
CA ALA A 78 8.45 -10.31 2.57
C ALA A 78 7.53 -9.59 3.57
N THR A 79 6.34 -9.18 3.12
CA THR A 79 5.32 -8.55 3.95
C THR A 79 4.87 -9.47 5.08
N ASN A 80 4.48 -10.70 4.75
CA ASN A 80 4.01 -11.66 5.75
C ASN A 80 5.10 -11.96 6.79
N THR A 81 6.35 -12.11 6.36
CA THR A 81 7.50 -12.32 7.24
C THR A 81 7.70 -11.12 8.16
N TYR A 82 7.68 -9.89 7.60
CA TYR A 82 7.81 -8.67 8.37
C TYR A 82 6.71 -8.54 9.43
N LEU A 83 5.45 -8.72 9.05
CA LEU A 83 4.31 -8.62 9.96
C LEU A 83 4.42 -9.62 11.11
N LYS A 84 4.77 -10.87 10.80
CA LYS A 84 4.94 -11.92 11.81
C LYS A 84 6.06 -11.62 12.79
N GLN A 85 7.20 -11.13 12.30
CA GLN A 85 8.37 -10.85 13.13
C GLN A 85 8.22 -9.61 14.02
N ASN A 86 7.30 -8.71 13.68
CA ASN A 86 7.12 -7.43 14.36
C ASN A 86 5.80 -7.30 15.13
N GLY A 87 5.10 -8.41 15.39
CA GLY A 87 3.90 -8.41 16.24
C GLY A 87 2.63 -7.90 15.56
N TYR A 88 2.56 -7.93 14.23
CA TYR A 88 1.38 -7.57 13.44
C TYR A 88 0.66 -8.81 12.87
N GLU A 89 0.73 -9.95 13.56
CA GLU A 89 0.17 -11.22 13.06
C GLU A 89 -1.33 -11.15 12.76
N GLU A 90 -2.08 -10.34 13.51
CA GLU A 90 -3.53 -10.15 13.26
C GLU A 90 -3.81 -9.63 11.84
N MET A 91 -2.90 -8.84 11.27
CA MET A 91 -3.07 -8.34 9.91
C MET A 91 -2.94 -9.44 8.85
N LEU A 92 -2.28 -10.55 9.14
CA LEU A 92 -2.13 -11.65 8.17
C LEU A 92 -3.47 -12.25 7.79
N SER A 93 -4.42 -12.32 8.71
CA SER A 93 -5.77 -12.83 8.47
C SER A 93 -6.59 -11.97 7.50
N THR A 94 -6.18 -10.70 7.32
CA THR A 94 -6.83 -9.75 6.41
C THR A 94 -6.27 -9.80 4.99
N LEU A 95 -5.16 -10.51 4.77
CA LEU A 95 -4.44 -10.55 3.50
C LEU A 95 -4.74 -11.85 2.74
N ASN A 96 -5.34 -11.71 1.58
CA ASN A 96 -5.58 -12.77 0.61
C ASN A 96 -5.04 -12.33 -0.76
N TRP A 97 -3.75 -12.60 -0.99
CA TRP A 97 -2.99 -12.09 -2.11
C TRP A 97 -3.50 -12.58 -3.47
N GLU A 98 -3.78 -11.64 -4.36
CA GLU A 98 -4.09 -11.89 -5.76
C GLU A 98 -3.32 -10.91 -6.65
N PHE A 99 -2.84 -11.42 -7.80
CA PHE A 99 -2.04 -10.66 -8.75
C PHE A 99 -2.66 -10.82 -10.14
N ASN A 100 -3.13 -9.72 -10.72
CA ASN A 100 -3.71 -9.72 -12.05
C ASN A 100 -3.08 -8.67 -12.95
N VAL A 101 -2.99 -8.99 -14.24
CA VAL A 101 -2.55 -8.07 -15.30
C VAL A 101 -3.75 -7.73 -16.16
N VAL A 102 -4.00 -6.43 -16.32
CA VAL A 102 -5.09 -5.90 -17.16
C VAL A 102 -4.53 -5.29 -18.43
N GLU A 103 -5.12 -5.65 -19.57
CA GLU A 103 -4.79 -5.05 -20.86
C GLU A 103 -5.27 -3.61 -20.91
N SER A 104 -4.32 -2.69 -20.85
CA SER A 104 -4.59 -1.25 -20.96
C SER A 104 -3.32 -0.51 -21.33
N LYS A 105 -3.45 0.54 -22.17
CA LYS A 105 -2.34 1.45 -22.49
C LYS A 105 -2.03 2.42 -21.35
N GLN A 106 -2.91 2.53 -20.35
CA GLN A 106 -2.70 3.39 -19.20
C GLN A 106 -1.50 2.91 -18.37
N ILE A 107 -0.67 3.84 -17.93
CA ILE A 107 0.40 3.56 -16.98
C ILE A 107 -0.22 3.58 -15.59
N ASN A 108 -0.58 2.40 -15.07
CA ASN A 108 -1.25 2.28 -13.78
C ASN A 108 -0.96 0.95 -13.09
N ALA A 109 -1.04 0.97 -11.77
CA ALA A 109 -1.13 -0.19 -10.87
C ALA A 109 -1.87 0.23 -9.61
N PHE A 110 -2.43 -0.72 -8.88
CA PHE A 110 -3.00 -0.47 -7.55
C PHE A 110 -3.02 -1.73 -6.70
N CYS A 111 -3.11 -1.55 -5.39
CA CYS A 111 -3.35 -2.63 -4.44
C CYS A 111 -4.55 -2.27 -3.55
N MET A 112 -5.67 -2.97 -3.73
CA MET A 112 -6.84 -2.81 -2.87
C MET A 112 -6.66 -3.52 -1.53
N PRO A 113 -7.37 -3.05 -0.48
CA PRO A 113 -7.41 -3.73 0.81
C PRO A 113 -7.67 -5.22 0.67
N GLY A 114 -6.94 -6.03 1.43
CA GLY A 114 -6.95 -7.49 1.29
C GLY A 114 -5.87 -8.05 0.38
N GLY A 115 -4.97 -7.21 -0.17
CA GLY A 115 -3.83 -7.67 -0.98
C GLY A 115 -4.19 -8.00 -2.43
N LYS A 116 -5.16 -7.28 -3.01
CA LYS A 116 -5.60 -7.46 -4.40
C LYS A 116 -4.82 -6.50 -5.31
N ILE A 117 -3.76 -7.00 -5.96
CA ILE A 117 -2.85 -6.21 -6.79
C ILE A 117 -3.21 -6.37 -8.26
N VAL A 118 -3.34 -5.23 -8.93
CA VAL A 118 -3.55 -5.13 -10.37
C VAL A 118 -2.44 -4.30 -10.99
N VAL A 119 -1.88 -4.78 -12.09
CA VAL A 119 -0.87 -4.10 -12.89
C VAL A 119 -1.37 -3.99 -14.32
N TYR A 120 -1.27 -2.81 -14.92
CA TYR A 120 -1.68 -2.58 -16.29
C TYR A 120 -0.53 -2.83 -17.28
N THR A 121 -0.84 -3.35 -18.46
CA THR A 121 0.19 -3.61 -19.48
C THR A 121 0.94 -2.34 -19.90
N GLY A 122 0.31 -1.16 -19.84
CA GLY A 122 1.00 0.12 -20.07
C GLY A 122 2.13 0.39 -19.09
N LEU A 123 1.97 0.02 -17.81
CA LEU A 123 3.04 0.11 -16.82
C LEU A 123 4.16 -0.90 -17.13
N LEU A 124 3.82 -2.13 -17.48
CA LEU A 124 4.81 -3.17 -17.82
C LEU A 124 5.63 -2.77 -19.05
N ASN A 125 5.00 -2.11 -20.03
CA ASN A 125 5.71 -1.55 -21.20
C ASN A 125 6.68 -0.43 -20.80
N LEU A 126 6.32 0.42 -19.84
CA LEU A 126 7.20 1.49 -19.32
C LEU A 126 8.39 0.92 -18.55
N VAL A 127 8.16 -0.07 -17.70
CA VAL A 127 9.20 -0.78 -16.93
C VAL A 127 10.15 -1.53 -17.88
N GLY A 128 9.60 -2.15 -18.93
CA GLY A 128 10.38 -2.89 -19.92
C GLY A 128 10.84 -4.27 -19.45
N ASN A 129 11.88 -4.79 -20.12
CA ASN A 129 12.39 -6.16 -19.90
C ASN A 129 13.91 -6.22 -19.73
N ASP A 130 14.54 -5.13 -19.30
CA ASP A 130 15.96 -5.11 -18.97
C ASP A 130 16.25 -5.81 -17.62
N SER A 131 17.52 -5.86 -17.24
CA SER A 131 17.98 -6.53 -16.02
C SER A 131 17.46 -5.90 -14.72
N HIS A 132 16.98 -4.64 -14.78
CA HIS A 132 16.47 -3.88 -13.62
C HIS A 132 14.95 -3.83 -13.58
N SER A 133 14.29 -4.34 -14.62
CA SER A 133 12.84 -4.20 -14.79
C SER A 133 12.03 -4.88 -13.67
N ASP A 134 12.52 -5.98 -13.07
CA ASP A 134 11.87 -6.62 -11.92
C ASP A 134 12.00 -5.78 -10.65
N ASP A 135 13.13 -5.09 -10.46
CA ASP A 135 13.36 -4.20 -9.32
C ASP A 135 12.51 -2.93 -9.45
N GLU A 136 12.36 -2.37 -10.65
CA GLU A 136 11.45 -1.25 -10.92
C GLU A 136 9.98 -1.65 -10.70
N LEU A 137 9.58 -2.83 -11.18
CA LEU A 137 8.23 -3.34 -10.92
C LEU A 137 7.99 -3.57 -9.44
N ALA A 138 8.98 -4.08 -8.71
CA ALA A 138 8.90 -4.27 -7.26
C ALA A 138 8.79 -2.94 -6.51
N ALA A 139 9.42 -1.86 -7.01
CA ALA A 139 9.29 -0.53 -6.43
C ALA A 139 7.85 -0.03 -6.50
N VAL A 140 7.18 -0.18 -7.66
CA VAL A 140 5.78 0.22 -7.83
C VAL A 140 4.85 -0.67 -7.02
N MET A 141 4.96 -1.99 -7.20
CA MET A 141 4.08 -2.92 -6.49
C MET A 141 4.27 -2.85 -4.98
N GLY A 142 5.48 -2.59 -4.50
CA GLY A 142 5.79 -2.36 -3.08
C GLY A 142 5.17 -1.07 -2.57
N HIS A 143 5.18 0.01 -3.36
CA HIS A 143 4.51 1.27 -3.05
C HIS A 143 2.98 1.07 -2.94
N GLU A 144 2.35 0.43 -3.94
CA GLU A 144 0.91 0.15 -3.93
C GLU A 144 0.49 -0.75 -2.76
N LEU A 145 1.27 -1.80 -2.52
CA LEU A 145 1.07 -2.69 -1.38
C LEU A 145 1.16 -1.93 -0.05
N SER A 146 2.06 -0.97 0.04
CA SER A 146 2.23 -0.14 1.23
C SER A 146 1.03 0.73 1.52
N HIS A 147 0.34 1.25 0.49
CA HIS A 147 -0.93 1.96 0.68
C HIS A 147 -2.00 1.07 1.30
N ALA A 148 -2.11 -0.19 0.86
CA ALA A 148 -3.06 -1.16 1.43
C ALA A 148 -2.66 -1.56 2.87
N LEU A 149 -1.38 -1.81 3.12
CA LEU A 149 -0.85 -2.21 4.42
C LEU A 149 -0.96 -1.09 5.46
N ALA A 150 -0.67 0.16 5.05
CA ALA A 150 -0.87 1.36 5.87
C ALA A 150 -2.33 1.78 5.99
N LYS A 151 -3.27 1.06 5.35
CA LYS A 151 -4.71 1.35 5.36
C LYS A 151 -5.04 2.80 4.97
N HIS A 152 -4.29 3.37 4.00
CA HIS A 152 -4.47 4.76 3.58
C HIS A 152 -5.87 5.04 3.03
N ALA A 153 -6.50 4.06 2.35
CA ALA A 153 -7.90 4.18 1.92
C ALA A 153 -8.86 4.33 3.11
N ASN A 154 -8.65 3.54 4.18
CA ASN A 154 -9.42 3.64 5.41
C ASN A 154 -9.33 5.02 6.04
N GLU A 155 -8.12 5.55 6.17
CA GLU A 155 -7.86 6.87 6.73
C GLU A 155 -8.56 7.97 5.92
N ARG A 156 -8.53 7.89 4.59
CA ARG A 156 -9.19 8.84 3.69
C ARG A 156 -10.70 8.77 3.78
N ILE A 157 -11.26 7.56 3.74
CA ILE A 157 -12.70 7.33 3.90
C ILE A 157 -13.16 7.84 5.26
N SER A 158 -12.42 7.54 6.33
CA SER A 158 -12.70 8.03 7.69
C SER A 158 -12.69 9.56 7.76
N SER A 159 -11.71 10.20 7.12
CA SER A 159 -11.61 11.66 7.06
C SER A 159 -12.78 12.28 6.29
N GLN A 160 -13.19 11.67 5.16
CA GLN A 160 -14.34 12.14 4.39
C GLN A 160 -15.66 11.94 5.12
N MET A 161 -15.83 10.81 5.82
CA MET A 161 -16.99 10.59 6.68
C MET A 161 -17.10 11.66 7.76
N LEU A 162 -15.97 12.06 8.36
CA LEU A 162 -15.92 13.11 9.37
C LEU A 162 -16.33 14.47 8.78
N LEU A 163 -15.80 14.81 7.60
CA LEU A 163 -16.18 16.04 6.88
C LEU A 163 -17.65 16.06 6.50
N GLN A 164 -18.19 14.93 6.02
CA GLN A 164 -19.60 14.81 5.67
C GLN A 164 -20.51 14.85 6.91
N ALA A 165 -20.09 14.25 8.04
CA ALA A 165 -20.83 14.33 9.30
C ALA A 165 -20.91 15.78 9.81
N GLY A 166 -19.82 16.54 9.72
CA GLY A 166 -19.82 17.98 9.98
C GLY A 166 -20.71 18.78 9.03
N GLY A 167 -20.79 18.39 7.75
CA GLY A 167 -21.68 18.99 6.75
C GLY A 167 -23.15 18.54 6.87
N LYS A 168 -23.43 17.34 7.41
CA LYS A 168 -24.79 16.78 7.58
C LYS A 168 -25.56 17.35 8.77
N LEU A 169 -24.91 18.08 9.64
CA LEU A 169 -25.62 19.00 10.54
C LEU A 169 -26.36 20.09 9.74
N LEU A 170 -26.11 20.20 8.42
CA LEU A 170 -26.67 21.15 7.48
C LEU A 170 -27.49 20.53 6.32
N GLY A 171 -27.62 19.19 6.21
CA GLY A 171 -28.37 18.55 5.11
C GLY A 171 -28.52 17.02 5.21
N ALA A 172 -29.56 16.47 4.58
CA ALA A 172 -29.95 15.06 4.67
C ALA A 172 -28.96 14.07 4.04
N ALA A 173 -28.79 12.89 4.66
CA ALA A 173 -27.95 11.81 4.16
C ALA A 173 -28.62 11.06 3.01
N VAL A 174 -27.88 10.78 1.94
CA VAL A 174 -28.30 9.95 0.81
C VAL A 174 -27.47 8.64 0.83
N GLY A 175 -28.16 7.48 0.83
CA GLY A 175 -27.58 6.16 0.72
C GLY A 175 -27.20 5.47 2.04
N THR A 176 -26.93 4.17 1.95
CA THR A 176 -26.49 3.36 3.08
C THR A 176 -24.99 3.56 3.36
N ARG A 177 -24.54 3.23 4.60
CA ARG A 177 -23.12 3.27 4.98
C ARG A 177 -22.25 2.41 4.05
N THR A 178 -22.74 1.24 3.65
CA THR A 178 -22.02 0.30 2.75
C THR A 178 -21.84 0.88 1.35
N GLU A 179 -22.89 1.49 0.78
CA GLU A 179 -22.82 2.14 -0.54
C GLU A 179 -21.85 3.32 -0.53
N MET A 180 -21.87 4.10 0.55
CA MET A 180 -20.94 5.22 0.72
C MET A 180 -19.48 4.73 0.76
N ILE A 181 -19.17 3.70 1.54
CA ILE A 181 -17.82 3.11 1.63
C ILE A 181 -17.40 2.58 0.26
N GLY A 182 -18.26 1.85 -0.46
CA GLY A 182 -18.00 1.34 -1.81
C GLY A 182 -17.72 2.45 -2.82
N GLY A 183 -18.53 3.51 -2.80
CA GLY A 183 -18.33 4.68 -3.67
C GLY A 183 -17.00 5.40 -3.40
N LEU A 184 -16.62 5.57 -2.14
CA LEU A 184 -15.36 6.20 -1.75
C LEU A 184 -14.15 5.32 -2.10
N LEU A 185 -14.28 3.99 -2.02
CA LEU A 185 -13.25 3.06 -2.51
C LEU A 185 -13.07 3.18 -4.01
N ASN A 186 -14.15 3.21 -4.80
CA ASN A 186 -14.06 3.39 -6.25
C ASN A 186 -13.35 4.70 -6.61
N GLN A 187 -13.63 5.80 -5.91
CA GLN A 187 -12.94 7.07 -6.10
C GLN A 187 -11.46 6.97 -5.72
N ALA A 188 -11.14 6.25 -4.64
CA ALA A 188 -9.75 6.11 -4.17
C ALA A 188 -8.88 5.35 -5.18
N TYR A 189 -9.44 4.38 -5.88
CA TYR A 189 -8.71 3.50 -6.79
C TYR A 189 -9.01 3.75 -8.29
N GLY A 190 -9.78 4.77 -8.62
CA GLY A 190 -10.10 5.10 -10.02
C GLY A 190 -10.95 4.04 -10.74
N LEU A 191 -11.73 3.22 -10.02
CA LEU A 191 -12.45 2.08 -10.58
C LEU A 191 -13.78 2.44 -11.27
N GLY A 192 -14.13 3.71 -11.36
CA GLY A 192 -15.38 4.18 -11.97
C GLY A 192 -15.22 4.59 -13.43
N ALA A 193 -16.20 4.22 -14.28
CA ALA A 193 -16.25 4.59 -15.70
C ALA A 193 -16.43 6.10 -15.97
N GLN A 194 -16.62 6.91 -14.95
CA GLN A 194 -16.69 8.36 -15.05
C GLN A 194 -15.58 8.97 -14.24
N VAL A 195 -14.57 9.45 -14.94
CA VAL A 195 -13.47 10.28 -14.46
C VAL A 195 -14.04 11.58 -13.84
N GLY A 196 -14.54 11.50 -12.61
CA GLY A 196 -15.15 12.65 -11.98
C GLY A 196 -14.24 13.32 -10.96
N VAL A 197 -13.76 12.60 -9.99
CA VAL A 197 -12.87 13.14 -8.95
C VAL A 197 -12.05 12.00 -8.37
N LEU A 198 -10.90 11.72 -8.95
CA LEU A 198 -9.85 10.97 -8.28
C LEU A 198 -9.42 11.79 -7.06
N LEU A 199 -9.47 11.18 -5.89
CA LEU A 199 -8.94 11.80 -4.69
C LEU A 199 -7.48 11.33 -4.55
N PRO A 200 -6.48 12.13 -4.96
CA PRO A 200 -5.09 11.72 -4.87
C PRO A 200 -4.71 11.47 -3.40
N PHE A 201 -3.82 10.52 -3.18
CA PHE A 201 -3.26 10.32 -1.85
C PHE A 201 -2.54 11.57 -1.36
N GLY A 202 -2.67 11.86 -0.08
CA GLY A 202 -2.01 13.02 0.50
C GLY A 202 -0.48 12.83 0.51
N ARG A 203 0.29 13.93 0.35
CA ARG A 203 1.77 13.87 0.30
C ARG A 203 2.39 13.04 1.42
N LYS A 204 1.85 13.15 2.65
CA LYS A 204 2.32 12.35 3.79
C LYS A 204 2.14 10.85 3.57
N GLN A 205 1.00 10.44 2.98
CA GLN A 205 0.72 9.05 2.66
C GLN A 205 1.62 8.54 1.54
N GLU A 206 1.94 9.40 0.56
CA GLU A 206 2.90 9.06 -0.51
C GLU A 206 4.31 8.80 0.06
N TYR A 207 4.83 9.73 0.88
CA TYR A 207 6.14 9.54 1.54
C TYR A 207 6.16 8.30 2.45
N GLU A 208 5.06 7.99 3.12
CA GLU A 208 4.94 6.79 3.94
C GLU A 208 4.95 5.53 3.09
N ALA A 209 4.17 5.51 2.00
CA ALA A 209 4.13 4.39 1.07
C ALA A 209 5.49 4.15 0.38
N ASP A 210 6.21 5.22 0.01
CA ASP A 210 7.58 5.10 -0.53
C ASP A 210 8.53 4.46 0.48
N LYS A 211 8.57 4.94 1.73
CA LYS A 211 9.45 4.37 2.77
C LYS A 211 9.14 2.91 3.03
N MET A 212 7.87 2.57 3.19
CA MET A 212 7.45 1.18 3.41
C MET A 212 7.76 0.30 2.20
N GLY A 213 7.47 0.78 1.00
CA GLY A 213 7.73 0.07 -0.26
C GLY A 213 9.22 -0.23 -0.46
N LEU A 214 10.10 0.73 -0.17
CA LEU A 214 11.55 0.54 -0.22
C LEU A 214 12.04 -0.54 0.76
N VAL A 215 11.51 -0.58 1.98
CA VAL A 215 11.84 -1.63 2.96
C VAL A 215 11.33 -2.98 2.50
N LEU A 216 10.07 -3.07 2.06
CA LEU A 216 9.47 -4.33 1.64
C LEU A 216 10.13 -4.91 0.38
N MET A 217 10.45 -4.08 -0.62
CA MET A 217 11.16 -4.55 -1.80
C MET A 217 12.58 -5.02 -1.47
N ALA A 218 13.28 -4.35 -0.54
CA ALA A 218 14.60 -4.75 -0.08
C ALA A 218 14.56 -6.12 0.64
N ILE A 219 13.60 -6.33 1.54
CA ILE A 219 13.37 -7.64 2.21
C ILE A 219 13.02 -8.73 1.17
N ALA A 220 12.27 -8.37 0.11
CA ALA A 220 11.93 -9.28 -0.99
C ALA A 220 13.12 -9.62 -1.91
N GLY A 221 14.29 -9.01 -1.69
CA GLY A 221 15.52 -9.23 -2.46
C GLY A 221 15.62 -8.39 -3.73
N TYR A 222 14.82 -7.33 -3.85
CA TYR A 222 14.88 -6.36 -4.94
C TYR A 222 15.68 -5.13 -4.53
N ASP A 223 16.45 -4.57 -5.47
CA ASP A 223 17.32 -3.41 -5.20
C ASP A 223 16.49 -2.12 -5.02
N PRO A 224 16.45 -1.52 -3.82
CA PRO A 224 15.63 -0.34 -3.57
C PRO A 224 16.11 0.91 -4.35
N ARG A 225 17.35 0.92 -4.88
CA ARG A 225 17.85 2.02 -5.72
C ARG A 225 17.06 2.16 -7.01
N SER A 226 16.48 1.07 -7.51
CA SER A 226 15.65 1.06 -8.72
C SER A 226 14.36 1.88 -8.57
N ALA A 227 13.90 2.14 -7.35
CA ALA A 227 12.75 3.03 -7.13
C ALA A 227 13.02 4.46 -7.61
N VAL A 228 14.24 4.98 -7.40
CA VAL A 228 14.62 6.31 -7.90
C VAL A 228 14.55 6.36 -9.42
N ASN A 229 15.06 5.34 -10.09
CA ASN A 229 15.05 5.24 -11.56
C ASN A 229 13.62 5.20 -12.08
N PHE A 230 12.77 4.37 -11.47
CA PHE A 230 11.36 4.27 -11.83
C PHE A 230 10.65 5.63 -11.72
N TRP A 231 10.74 6.31 -10.58
CA TRP A 231 10.05 7.59 -10.38
C TRP A 231 10.59 8.71 -11.28
N LYS A 232 11.89 8.71 -11.62
CA LYS A 232 12.47 9.59 -12.64
C LYS A 232 11.90 9.28 -14.03
N LYS A 233 11.80 7.99 -14.40
CA LYS A 233 11.19 7.53 -15.65
C LYS A 233 9.71 7.95 -15.75
N MET A 234 8.96 7.81 -14.65
CA MET A 234 7.58 8.26 -14.53
C MET A 234 7.43 9.78 -14.70
N ALA A 235 8.31 10.58 -14.08
CA ALA A 235 8.27 12.03 -14.20
C ALA A 235 8.52 12.49 -15.65
N GLN A 236 9.40 11.81 -16.38
CA GLN A 236 9.70 12.08 -17.79
C GLN A 236 8.54 11.70 -18.72
N SER A 237 7.74 10.69 -18.39
CA SER A 237 6.61 10.25 -19.21
C SER A 237 5.47 11.29 -19.29
N LYS A 238 5.43 12.27 -18.39
CA LYS A 238 4.46 13.39 -18.43
C LYS A 238 4.48 14.20 -19.74
N GLY A 239 5.60 14.24 -20.44
CA GLY A 239 5.77 15.00 -21.70
C GLY A 239 5.32 14.26 -22.96
N GLY A 240 5.03 12.96 -22.90
CA GLY A 240 4.83 12.10 -24.07
C GLY A 240 3.36 11.87 -24.48
N GLY A 241 2.39 12.61 -23.97
CA GLY A 241 0.97 12.47 -24.35
C GLY A 241 0.29 11.20 -23.82
N GLN A 242 1.00 10.32 -23.14
CA GLN A 242 0.43 9.14 -22.49
C GLN A 242 -0.12 9.54 -21.11
N GLN A 243 -1.41 9.34 -20.92
CA GLN A 243 -2.09 9.67 -19.67
C GLN A 243 -1.66 8.68 -18.59
N SER A 244 -0.85 9.15 -17.64
CA SER A 244 -0.46 8.36 -16.48
C SER A 244 -1.47 8.56 -15.36
N GLU A 245 -2.35 7.60 -15.18
CA GLU A 245 -3.32 7.61 -14.08
C GLU A 245 -2.61 7.43 -12.73
N LEU A 246 -1.51 6.68 -12.71
CA LEU A 246 -0.65 6.54 -11.55
C LEU A 246 -0.15 7.88 -11.02
N LEU A 247 0.24 8.81 -11.89
CA LEU A 247 0.66 10.17 -11.47
C LEU A 247 -0.51 11.07 -11.04
N SER A 248 -1.73 10.77 -11.47
CA SER A 248 -2.92 11.49 -11.03
C SER A 248 -3.35 11.10 -9.62
N THR A 249 -3.20 9.82 -9.27
CA THR A 249 -3.49 9.28 -7.94
C THR A 249 -2.32 9.41 -6.98
N HIS A 250 -1.08 9.35 -7.50
CA HIS A 250 0.20 9.41 -6.75
C HIS A 250 1.08 10.53 -7.29
N PRO A 251 0.82 11.79 -6.92
CA PRO A 251 1.60 12.92 -7.43
C PRO A 251 3.09 12.74 -7.13
N SER A 252 3.90 12.74 -8.19
CA SER A 252 5.36 12.73 -8.07
C SER A 252 5.90 14.14 -8.36
N ASP A 253 6.72 14.62 -7.45
CA ASP A 253 7.52 15.84 -7.60
C ASP A 253 8.98 15.56 -7.24
N ASP A 254 9.86 16.51 -7.53
CA ASP A 254 11.29 16.40 -7.22
C ASP A 254 11.56 16.19 -5.74
N ASN A 255 10.69 16.70 -4.85
CA ASN A 255 10.84 16.54 -3.41
C ASN A 255 10.57 15.09 -3.00
N ARG A 256 9.63 14.40 -3.67
CA ARG A 256 9.35 12.98 -3.44
C ARG A 256 10.56 12.13 -3.84
N ILE A 257 11.15 12.38 -5.02
CA ILE A 257 12.36 11.67 -5.47
C ILE A 257 13.51 11.89 -4.50
N LYS A 258 13.76 13.14 -4.07
CA LYS A 258 14.78 13.45 -3.05
C LYS A 258 14.53 12.74 -1.72
N ALA A 259 13.27 12.62 -1.29
CA ALA A 259 12.91 11.91 -0.07
C ALA A 259 13.18 10.40 -0.17
N ILE A 260 12.90 9.80 -1.33
CA ILE A 260 13.26 8.41 -1.64
C ILE A 260 14.78 8.24 -1.57
N GLU A 261 15.56 9.10 -2.26
CA GLU A 261 17.03 9.06 -2.25
C GLU A 261 17.59 9.19 -0.83
N ALA A 262 17.05 10.10 -0.02
CA ALA A 262 17.46 10.28 1.37
C ALA A 262 17.15 9.06 2.27
N TYR A 263 16.13 8.26 1.93
CA TYR A 263 15.74 7.08 2.70
C TYR A 263 16.47 5.79 2.26
N LEU A 264 17.12 5.79 1.09
CA LEU A 264 17.84 4.63 0.57
C LEU A 264 18.83 4.00 1.57
N PRO A 265 19.67 4.77 2.33
CA PRO A 265 20.58 4.18 3.30
C PRO A 265 19.89 3.31 4.35
N THR A 266 18.67 3.69 4.75
CA THR A 266 17.84 2.90 5.66
C THR A 266 17.32 1.64 4.99
N ALA A 267 16.73 1.77 3.80
CA ALA A 267 16.18 0.64 3.06
C ALA A 267 17.25 -0.40 2.70
N LEU A 268 18.46 0.04 2.37
CA LEU A 268 19.59 -0.83 2.03
C LEU A 268 20.06 -1.71 3.19
N GLN A 269 19.76 -1.37 4.44
CA GLN A 269 20.04 -2.24 5.60
C GLN A 269 19.22 -3.55 5.55
N TYR A 270 18.10 -3.55 4.84
CA TYR A 270 17.24 -4.71 4.62
C TYR A 270 17.57 -5.48 3.33
N TYR A 271 18.43 -4.94 2.49
CA TYR A 271 18.80 -5.53 1.21
C TYR A 271 20.04 -6.42 1.35
N HIS A 272 19.85 -7.72 1.28
CA HIS A 272 20.95 -8.70 1.42
C HIS A 272 21.49 -9.20 0.07
N GLY A 273 21.52 -8.31 -0.93
CA GLY A 273 22.06 -8.62 -2.28
C GLY A 273 21.32 -9.78 -2.94
N GLY A 274 20.70 -9.55 -4.07
CA GLY A 274 19.87 -10.41 -4.90
C GLY A 274 19.94 -11.94 -4.82
N ASN A 275 19.94 -12.53 -3.63
CA ASN A 275 19.75 -13.97 -3.49
C ASN A 275 18.30 -14.32 -3.82
N LYS A 276 17.97 -14.16 -5.12
CA LYS A 276 16.65 -14.40 -5.71
C LYS A 276 16.23 -15.88 -5.65
N THR A 277 17.05 -16.75 -5.02
CA THR A 277 16.94 -18.21 -5.10
C THR A 277 16.26 -18.90 -3.91
N ALA A 278 15.88 -18.19 -2.84
CA ALA A 278 15.45 -18.83 -1.59
C ALA A 278 13.93 -18.87 -1.36
N ILE A 279 13.09 -18.89 -2.39
CA ILE A 279 11.64 -19.18 -2.25
C ILE A 279 11.25 -20.29 -3.22
N SER A 280 11.99 -21.39 -3.19
CA SER A 280 11.50 -22.69 -3.67
C SER A 280 11.26 -23.55 -2.44
N GLY A 281 10.00 -23.97 -2.21
CA GLY A 281 9.66 -24.87 -1.13
C GLY A 281 10.50 -26.14 -1.21
N SER A 282 11.30 -26.38 -0.20
CA SER A 282 11.84 -27.69 0.09
C SER A 282 11.83 -27.89 1.60
N THR A 283 10.88 -28.72 2.02
CA THR A 283 11.06 -29.60 3.16
C THR A 283 12.38 -30.33 2.97
N GLN A 284 13.41 -30.02 3.76
CA GLN A 284 14.54 -30.92 3.96
C GLN A 284 15.03 -30.86 5.41
N THR A 285 14.99 -32.04 5.98
CA THR A 285 15.50 -32.50 7.26
C THR A 285 17.02 -32.35 7.34
N THR A 286 17.47 -31.86 8.50
CA THR A 286 18.72 -32.09 9.25
C THR A 286 20.03 -32.46 8.54
N SER A 287 21.09 -31.68 8.71
CA SER A 287 22.21 -32.02 9.61
C SER A 287 23.28 -30.92 9.65
N GLN A 288 23.58 -30.55 10.84
CA GLN A 288 24.80 -30.04 11.52
C GLN A 288 25.92 -29.31 10.79
N SER A 289 26.31 -28.25 11.48
CA SER A 289 27.67 -27.73 11.70
C SER A 289 28.09 -26.49 10.94
N GLY A 290 28.26 -25.40 11.70
CA GLY A 290 29.18 -24.32 11.35
C GLY A 290 28.71 -22.90 11.63
N LYS A 291 29.15 -22.35 12.78
CA LYS A 291 29.22 -20.93 13.18
C LYS A 291 28.04 -20.01 12.89
N ALA A 292 27.24 -19.77 13.91
CA ALA A 292 26.19 -18.75 13.97
C ALA A 292 26.80 -17.34 13.87
N THR A 293 26.63 -16.70 12.74
CA THR A 293 26.61 -15.23 12.67
C THR A 293 25.25 -14.79 13.19
N ARG A 294 25.25 -14.04 14.28
CA ARG A 294 24.08 -13.54 14.97
C ARG A 294 23.26 -12.69 14.01
N ASN A 295 22.20 -13.25 13.41
CA ASN A 295 21.17 -12.48 12.71
C ASN A 295 20.50 -11.57 13.75
N ARG A 296 20.76 -10.26 13.65
CA ARG A 296 20.07 -9.25 14.43
C ARG A 296 18.64 -9.23 13.95
N SER A 297 17.70 -9.68 14.77
CA SER A 297 16.27 -9.53 14.50
C SER A 297 15.96 -8.05 14.36
N ILE A 298 15.35 -7.67 13.24
CA ILE A 298 14.95 -6.30 12.93
C ILE A 298 13.75 -5.99 13.81
N ASN A 299 13.88 -5.01 14.71
CA ASN A 299 12.82 -4.61 15.63
C ASN A 299 12.11 -3.36 15.08
N ALA A 300 10.78 -3.34 15.16
CA ALA A 300 9.95 -2.20 14.77
C ALA A 300 10.35 -0.88 15.48
N ASN A 301 10.91 -0.97 16.70
CA ASN A 301 11.37 0.19 17.45
C ASN A 301 12.61 0.86 16.84
N ASP A 302 13.47 0.10 16.16
CA ASP A 302 14.66 0.64 15.48
C ASP A 302 14.25 1.51 14.28
N ILE A 303 13.11 1.18 13.65
CA ILE A 303 12.55 1.93 12.51
C ILE A 303 11.77 3.15 12.99
N ALA A 304 10.94 3.00 14.01
CA ALA A 304 10.13 4.09 14.55
C ALA A 304 10.98 5.20 15.15
N GLY A 305 12.08 4.84 15.84
CA GLY A 305 13.03 5.80 16.42
C GLY A 305 13.70 6.68 15.36
N TYR A 306 14.07 6.10 14.20
CA TYR A 306 14.70 6.85 13.11
C TYR A 306 13.71 7.76 12.35
N LEU A 307 12.45 7.33 12.24
CA LEU A 307 11.40 8.09 11.51
C LEU A 307 10.90 9.31 12.28
N ASN A 308 10.99 9.29 13.63
CA ASN A 308 10.55 10.38 14.50
C ASN A 308 11.64 11.40 14.82
N SER A 309 12.88 11.20 14.38
CA SER A 309 14.04 12.04 14.69
C SER A 309 14.34 13.15 13.67
N LYS A 310 13.40 13.41 12.72
CA LYS A 310 13.52 14.54 11.75
C LYS A 310 12.19 15.24 11.52
#